data_6c7977986973cbdfea4b361f998356b1
#
_entry.id   6c7977986973cbdfea4b361f998356b1
#
_cell.length_a   1.000
_cell.length_b   1.000
_cell.length_c   1.000
_cell.angle_alpha   90.00
_cell.angle_beta   90.00
_cell.angle_gamma   90.00
#
_symmetry.space_group_name_H-M   'P 1'
#
loop_
_entity.id
_entity.type
_entity.pdbx_description
1 polymer ?
#
loop_
_entity_poly.entity_id
_entity_poly.type
_entity_poly.pdbx_seq_one_letter_code
_entity_poly.pdbx_strand_id
1 'polypeptide(L)'
;MPVAVHPGRLLRRELAARKLSASRLALELGVPSGRITDIPNGKRGITPDITFRLERRLATSPHFWTNLQTRYDLTVAEEKLGRRLAVEVRAA
;
A
#
# COMPACT_ATOMS: atom_id res chain seq x y z
N MET A 1 6.28 18.55 7.76
CA MET A 1 5.38 17.41 8.01
C MET A 1 5.51 16.42 6.86
N PRO A 2 5.79 15.17 7.13
CA PRO A 2 5.82 14.18 6.06
C PRO A 2 4.42 13.99 5.49
N VAL A 3 4.33 13.89 4.18
CA VAL A 3 3.07 13.63 3.50
C VAL A 3 2.87 12.11 3.44
N ALA A 4 1.69 11.66 3.83
CA ALA A 4 1.35 10.24 3.75
C ALA A 4 1.14 9.87 2.28
N VAL A 5 2.00 8.99 1.76
CA VAL A 5 1.89 8.51 0.39
C VAL A 5 1.40 7.08 0.40
N HIS A 6 0.19 6.87 -0.11
CA HIS A 6 -0.38 5.53 -0.18
C HIS A 6 0.35 4.69 -1.23
N PRO A 7 0.68 3.42 -0.92
CA PRO A 7 1.37 2.55 -1.89
C PRO A 7 0.64 2.41 -3.22
N GLY A 8 -0.67 2.62 -3.22
CA GLY A 8 -1.48 2.58 -4.43
C GLY A 8 -1.03 3.55 -5.51
N ARG A 9 -0.43 4.69 -5.12
CA ARG A 9 0.09 5.63 -6.11
C ARG A 9 1.22 5.02 -6.91
N LEU A 10 2.10 4.29 -6.23
CA LEU A 10 3.23 3.63 -6.91
C LEU A 10 2.74 2.45 -7.74
N LEU A 11 1.76 1.71 -7.24
CA LEU A 11 1.17 0.63 -8.03
C LEU A 11 0.51 1.19 -9.31
N ARG A 12 -0.19 2.31 -9.21
CA ARG A 12 -0.79 2.96 -10.38
C ARG A 12 0.29 3.31 -11.42
N ARG A 13 1.43 3.83 -10.97
CA ARG A 13 2.53 4.18 -11.87
C ARG A 13 3.13 2.95 -12.54
N GLU A 14 3.30 1.87 -11.78
CA GLU A 14 3.80 0.60 -12.33
C GLU A 14 2.85 0.05 -13.39
N LEU A 15 1.55 0.09 -13.12
CA LEU A 15 0.55 -0.37 -14.07
C LEU A 15 0.58 0.48 -15.35
N ALA A 16 0.67 1.79 -15.20
CA ALA A 16 0.71 2.69 -16.35
C ALA A 16 1.96 2.45 -17.20
N ALA A 17 3.11 2.28 -16.55
CA ALA A 17 4.38 2.03 -17.25
C ALA A 17 4.34 0.71 -18.01
N ARG A 18 3.59 -0.27 -17.54
CA ARG A 18 3.48 -1.59 -18.16
C ARG A 18 2.28 -1.71 -19.10
N LYS A 19 1.48 -0.65 -19.21
CA LYS A 19 0.22 -0.65 -19.98
C LYS A 19 -0.69 -1.80 -19.55
N LEU A 20 -0.80 -1.99 -18.24
CA LEU A 20 -1.53 -3.09 -17.64
C LEU A 20 -2.64 -2.50 -16.75
N SER A 21 -3.87 -2.98 -16.92
CA SER A 21 -4.97 -2.55 -16.05
C SER A 21 -4.91 -3.28 -14.71
N ALA A 22 -5.48 -2.66 -13.68
CA ALA A 22 -5.55 -3.30 -12.37
C ALA A 22 -6.39 -4.58 -12.42
N SER A 23 -7.46 -4.59 -13.19
CA SER A 23 -8.30 -5.78 -13.36
C SER A 23 -7.53 -6.92 -14.01
N ARG A 24 -6.74 -6.61 -15.03
CA ARG A 24 -5.91 -7.62 -15.69
C ARG A 24 -4.85 -8.16 -14.74
N LEU A 25 -4.23 -7.27 -13.97
CA LEU A 25 -3.24 -7.69 -12.99
C LEU A 25 -3.87 -8.65 -11.97
N ALA A 26 -5.06 -8.32 -11.45
CA ALA A 26 -5.75 -9.20 -10.50
C ALA A 26 -5.97 -10.59 -11.09
N LEU A 27 -6.39 -10.66 -12.35
CA LEU A 27 -6.57 -11.93 -13.03
C LEU A 27 -5.26 -12.71 -13.09
N GLU A 28 -4.17 -12.05 -13.45
CA GLU A 28 -2.85 -12.68 -13.55
C GLU A 28 -2.29 -13.09 -12.19
N LEU A 29 -2.66 -12.39 -11.12
CA LEU A 29 -2.26 -12.74 -9.77
C LEU A 29 -3.12 -13.83 -9.14
N GLY A 30 -4.23 -14.17 -9.78
CA GLY A 30 -5.14 -15.19 -9.25
C GLY A 30 -5.96 -14.70 -8.06
N VAL A 31 -6.31 -13.42 -8.01
CA VAL A 31 -7.11 -12.84 -6.93
C VAL A 31 -8.34 -12.14 -7.48
N PRO A 32 -9.38 -11.94 -6.64
CA PRO A 32 -10.56 -11.18 -7.10
C PRO A 32 -10.16 -9.76 -7.51
N SER A 33 -10.85 -9.24 -8.53
CA SER A 33 -10.54 -7.94 -9.13
C SER A 33 -10.45 -6.81 -8.09
N GLY A 34 -11.41 -6.75 -7.16
CA GLY A 34 -11.44 -5.69 -6.15
C GLY A 34 -10.22 -5.63 -5.25
N ARG A 35 -9.55 -6.76 -5.05
CA ARG A 35 -8.35 -6.79 -4.22
C ARG A 35 -7.20 -6.00 -4.82
N ILE A 36 -7.20 -5.80 -6.13
CA ILE A 36 -6.18 -5.01 -6.80
C ILE A 36 -6.73 -3.64 -7.20
N THR A 37 -7.95 -3.56 -7.73
CA THR A 37 -8.50 -2.29 -8.21
C THR A 37 -8.68 -1.26 -7.09
N ASP A 38 -8.90 -1.72 -5.86
CA ASP A 38 -9.08 -0.83 -4.71
C ASP A 38 -7.76 -0.25 -4.18
N ILE A 39 -6.62 -0.83 -4.54
CA ILE A 39 -5.31 -0.35 -4.06
C ILE A 39 -4.94 0.99 -4.69
N PRO A 40 -4.96 1.14 -6.03
CA PRO A 40 -4.64 2.43 -6.66
C PRO A 40 -5.59 3.56 -6.23
N ASN A 41 -6.81 3.21 -5.82
CA ASN A 41 -7.79 4.19 -5.36
C ASN A 41 -7.64 4.56 -3.90
N GLY A 42 -6.69 3.96 -3.19
CA GLY A 42 -6.48 4.22 -1.78
C GLY A 42 -7.51 3.59 -0.84
N LYS A 43 -8.39 2.75 -1.37
CA LYS A 43 -9.44 2.11 -0.57
C LYS A 43 -8.97 0.85 0.14
N ARG A 44 -7.82 0.34 -0.24
CA ARG A 44 -7.27 -0.89 0.31
C ARG A 44 -5.75 -0.79 0.37
N GLY A 45 -5.16 -1.30 1.45
CA GLY A 45 -3.72 -1.38 1.58
C GLY A 45 -3.16 -2.63 0.91
N ILE A 46 -1.83 -2.68 0.84
CA ILE A 46 -1.11 -3.83 0.31
C ILE A 46 -0.81 -4.77 1.47
N THR A 47 -1.18 -6.04 1.31
CA THR A 47 -0.95 -7.09 2.30
C THR A 47 0.26 -7.92 1.92
N PRO A 48 0.86 -8.66 2.87
CA PRO A 48 1.99 -9.55 2.55
C PRO A 48 1.66 -10.56 1.44
N ASP A 49 0.47 -11.15 1.44
CA ASP A 49 0.04 -12.06 0.37
C ASP A 49 0.17 -11.39 -1.00
N ILE A 50 -0.37 -10.19 -1.12
CA ILE A 50 -0.32 -9.45 -2.39
C ILE A 50 1.13 -9.14 -2.78
N THR A 51 2.00 -8.81 -1.81
CA THR A 51 3.40 -8.50 -2.14
C THR A 51 4.12 -9.67 -2.79
N PHE A 52 3.86 -10.89 -2.32
CA PHE A 52 4.48 -12.07 -2.91
C PHE A 52 3.95 -12.35 -4.32
N ARG A 53 2.67 -12.09 -4.54
CA ARG A 53 2.08 -12.23 -5.88
C ARG A 53 2.63 -11.18 -6.84
N LEU A 54 2.81 -9.94 -6.35
CA LEU A 54 3.42 -8.86 -7.14
C LEU A 54 4.87 -9.17 -7.48
N GLU A 55 5.61 -9.79 -6.56
CA GLU A 55 6.98 -10.20 -6.83
C GLU A 55 7.05 -11.15 -8.02
N ARG A 56 6.17 -12.13 -8.06
CA ARG A 56 6.13 -13.10 -9.16
C ARG A 56 5.83 -12.43 -10.50
N ARG A 57 4.91 -11.50 -10.51
CA ARG A 57 4.43 -10.90 -11.78
C ARG A 57 5.23 -9.68 -12.21
N LEU A 58 5.63 -8.83 -11.26
CA LEU A 58 6.28 -7.56 -11.56
C LEU A 58 7.76 -7.53 -11.20
N ALA A 59 8.27 -8.58 -10.59
CA ALA A 59 9.65 -8.68 -10.12
C ALA A 59 10.00 -7.59 -9.10
N THR A 60 9.02 -7.20 -8.28
CA THR A 60 9.22 -6.21 -7.22
C THR A 60 9.40 -6.91 -5.88
N SER A 61 10.26 -6.34 -5.02
CA SER A 61 10.51 -6.92 -3.70
C SER A 61 9.28 -6.81 -2.80
N PRO A 62 8.91 -7.88 -2.06
CA PRO A 62 7.86 -7.78 -1.06
C PRO A 62 8.14 -6.71 -0.02
N HIS A 63 9.39 -6.56 0.42
CA HIS A 63 9.77 -5.55 1.40
C HIS A 63 9.57 -4.12 0.88
N PHE A 64 9.75 -3.90 -0.42
CA PHE A 64 9.50 -2.61 -1.03
C PHE A 64 8.06 -2.16 -0.74
N TRP A 65 7.09 -3.05 -1.01
CA TRP A 65 5.68 -2.73 -0.83
C TRP A 65 5.27 -2.66 0.64
N THR A 66 5.77 -3.57 1.47
CA THR A 66 5.42 -3.55 2.90
C THR A 66 6.04 -2.35 3.61
N ASN A 67 7.23 -1.93 3.21
CA ASN A 67 7.85 -0.73 3.77
C ASN A 67 7.04 0.53 3.42
N LEU A 68 6.55 0.62 2.20
CA LEU A 68 5.69 1.73 1.79
C LEU A 68 4.38 1.74 2.59
N GLN A 69 3.79 0.57 2.77
CA GLN A 69 2.55 0.44 3.52
C GLN A 69 2.76 0.83 4.98
N THR A 70 3.83 0.34 5.59
CA THR A 70 4.14 0.65 6.99
C THR A 70 4.37 2.15 7.18
N ARG A 71 5.13 2.76 6.27
CA ARG A 71 5.38 4.21 6.35
C ARG A 71 4.09 5.00 6.23
N TYR A 72 3.22 4.60 5.31
CA TYR A 72 1.92 5.25 5.15
C TYR A 72 1.09 5.11 6.43
N ASP A 73 0.98 3.89 6.95
CA ASP A 73 0.18 3.61 8.13
C ASP A 73 0.66 4.40 9.34
N LEU A 74 1.98 4.45 9.55
CA LEU A 74 2.56 5.20 10.67
C LEU A 74 2.32 6.69 10.53
N THR A 75 2.47 7.24 9.32
CA THR A 75 2.24 8.66 9.08
C THR A 75 0.80 9.05 9.36
N VAL A 76 -0.15 8.25 8.87
CA VAL A 76 -1.57 8.51 9.09
C VAL A 76 -1.92 8.39 10.57
N ALA A 77 -1.41 7.36 11.24
CA ALA A 77 -1.67 7.16 12.67
C ALA A 77 -1.10 8.30 13.49
N GLU A 78 0.11 8.76 13.17
CA GLU A 78 0.72 9.88 13.88
C GLU A 78 -0.10 11.16 13.74
N GLU A 79 -0.61 11.44 12.55
CA GLU A 79 -1.45 12.60 12.33
C GLU A 79 -2.73 12.55 13.17
N LYS A 80 -3.31 11.37 13.30
CA LYS A 80 -4.55 11.19 14.06
C LYS A 80 -4.34 11.18 15.56
N LEU A 81 -3.23 10.61 16.02
CA LEU A 81 -3.01 10.33 17.43
C LEU A 81 -2.08 11.32 18.13
N GLY A 82 -1.28 12.09 17.38
CA GLY A 82 -0.15 12.83 17.92
C GLY A 82 -0.44 13.60 19.22
N ARG A 83 -1.44 14.47 19.19
CA ARG A 83 -1.80 15.26 20.38
C ARG A 83 -2.38 14.41 21.50
N ARG A 84 -3.18 13.40 21.13
CA ARG A 84 -3.82 12.54 22.10
C ARG A 84 -2.80 11.71 22.86
N LEU A 85 -1.75 11.26 22.18
CA LEU A 85 -0.72 10.46 22.83
C LEU A 85 -0.01 11.23 23.92
N ALA A 86 0.27 12.50 23.71
CA ALA A 86 0.92 13.33 24.71
C ALA A 86 0.06 13.47 25.97
N VAL A 87 -1.27 13.46 25.82
CA VAL A 87 -2.21 13.60 26.93
C VAL A 87 -2.53 12.25 27.58
N GLU A 88 -2.73 11.21 26.76
CA GLU A 88 -3.23 9.91 27.22
C GLU A 88 -2.14 8.98 27.73
N VAL A 89 -0.91 9.12 27.21
CA VAL A 89 0.18 8.18 27.52
C VAL A 89 1.30 8.91 28.24
N ARG A 90 1.57 8.45 29.47
CA ARG A 90 2.68 9.00 30.26
C ARG A 90 3.99 8.50 29.67
N ALA A 91 4.95 9.40 29.46
CA ALA A 91 6.28 9.02 29.00
C ALA A 91 6.97 8.12 30.01
N ALA A 92 7.78 7.20 29.50
CA ALA A 92 8.55 6.25 30.31
C ALA A 92 9.62 6.95 31.15
#